data_b814b06b94e841d7e7e86fd467dfec15
#
_entry.id   b814b06b94e841d7e7e86fd467dfec15
#
_cell.length_a   1.000
_cell.length_b   1.000
_cell.length_c   1.000
_cell.angle_alpha   90.00
_cell.angle_beta   90.00
_cell.angle_gamma   90.00
#
_symmetry.space_group_name_H-M   'P 1'
#
loop_
_entity.id
_entity.type
_entity.pdbx_description
1 polymer ?
#
loop_
_entity_poly.entity_id
_entity_poly.type
_entity_poly.pdbx_seq_one_letter_code
_entity_poly.pdbx_strand_id
1 'polypeptide(L)'
;MPKTAKATEPTRLSVRKTYKLYIGGAFPRSESGRTYVVNGDNVALASRKDARDAVVAARAAQPKWAGATAYNRGQVLYRIAEMIEARRAEFKALGVPGAEVDAAVDRWVWYAGWSDKIAQVAGGANPVAGPFFNISAPEPTGVVAVVAPPTLLGLVSVVAPAVVTGNTVVVLAADPQIAITLAEVLATSDVPGGVVNVLTGRYAETAPWLAAHADVNGLDLTGVEDPDLAVELEKAAAGTLKRVVRPPAGGVDFTADPGLRPMTAFLEIKTVWHPKGY
;
A
#
# COMPACT_ATOMS: atom_id res chain seq x y z
N MET A 1 -14.91 57.40 34.87
CA MET A 1 -14.47 57.16 33.49
C MET A 1 -14.76 55.75 33.12
N PRO A 2 -15.61 55.42 32.10
CA PRO A 2 -15.90 54.09 31.72
C PRO A 2 -14.70 53.52 30.94
N LYS A 3 -14.26 52.29 31.31
CA LYS A 3 -13.25 51.53 30.58
C LYS A 3 -13.82 51.12 29.24
N THR A 4 -13.27 51.62 28.15
CA THR A 4 -13.54 51.16 26.79
C THR A 4 -13.15 49.70 26.68
N ALA A 5 -14.13 48.85 26.45
CA ALA A 5 -13.91 47.44 26.10
C ALA A 5 -13.11 47.40 24.78
N LYS A 6 -11.92 46.77 24.80
CA LYS A 6 -11.15 46.47 23.62
C LYS A 6 -12.03 45.58 22.73
N ALA A 7 -12.37 46.04 21.54
CA ALA A 7 -12.96 45.20 20.50
C ALA A 7 -12.00 44.04 20.21
N THR A 8 -12.44 42.82 20.48
CA THR A 8 -11.73 41.62 20.08
C THR A 8 -11.76 41.55 18.55
N GLU A 9 -10.59 41.60 17.90
CA GLU A 9 -10.50 41.37 16.45
C GLU A 9 -11.17 40.05 16.08
N PRO A 10 -11.94 40.02 14.99
CA PRO A 10 -12.62 38.80 14.58
C PRO A 10 -11.56 37.73 14.27
N THR A 11 -11.54 36.67 15.06
CA THR A 11 -10.64 35.54 14.86
C THR A 11 -10.99 34.86 13.51
N ARG A 12 -10.02 34.74 12.61
CA ARG A 12 -10.21 34.05 11.33
C ARG A 12 -10.79 32.66 11.55
N LEU A 13 -11.84 32.31 10.77
CA LEU A 13 -12.42 30.98 10.82
C LEU A 13 -11.36 29.92 10.50
N SER A 14 -11.20 28.93 11.37
CA SER A 14 -10.32 27.79 11.15
C SER A 14 -10.95 26.85 10.12
N VAL A 15 -10.34 26.72 8.97
CA VAL A 15 -10.72 25.73 7.94
C VAL A 15 -9.93 24.46 8.17
N ARG A 16 -10.64 23.36 8.48
CA ARG A 16 -10.02 22.05 8.74
C ARG A 16 -10.09 21.15 7.52
N LYS A 17 -9.07 20.30 7.36
CA LYS A 17 -9.00 19.25 6.34
C LYS A 17 -10.01 18.14 6.68
N THR A 18 -10.66 17.58 5.66
CA THR A 18 -11.40 16.32 5.76
C THR A 18 -10.60 15.25 5.05
N TYR A 19 -10.22 14.22 5.78
CA TYR A 19 -9.50 13.07 5.23
C TYR A 19 -10.48 12.12 4.57
N LYS A 20 -10.44 12.06 3.25
CA LYS A 20 -11.30 11.20 2.43
C LYS A 20 -10.64 9.85 2.18
N LEU A 21 -11.34 8.92 1.51
CA LEU A 21 -10.74 7.71 0.96
C LEU A 21 -9.85 8.08 -0.25
N TYR A 22 -8.99 7.14 -0.66
CA TYR A 22 -8.27 7.23 -1.93
C TYR A 22 -8.56 5.98 -2.74
N ILE A 23 -9.31 6.09 -3.83
CA ILE A 23 -9.77 4.98 -4.66
C ILE A 23 -9.66 5.37 -6.13
N GLY A 24 -9.00 4.53 -6.93
CA GLY A 24 -8.91 4.75 -8.37
C GLY A 24 -8.18 6.03 -8.79
N GLY A 25 -7.31 6.58 -7.94
CA GLY A 25 -6.62 7.85 -8.19
C GLY A 25 -7.40 9.10 -7.78
N ALA A 26 -8.59 8.94 -7.17
CA ALA A 26 -9.44 10.03 -6.71
C ALA A 26 -9.65 10.00 -5.20
N PHE A 27 -10.15 11.12 -4.64
CA PHE A 27 -10.44 11.24 -3.21
C PHE A 27 -11.97 11.30 -2.96
N PRO A 28 -12.69 10.16 -3.06
CA PRO A 28 -14.12 10.11 -2.78
C PRO A 28 -14.39 10.21 -1.28
N ARG A 29 -15.60 10.64 -0.91
CA ARG A 29 -16.17 10.40 0.40
C ARG A 29 -16.59 8.93 0.47
N SER A 30 -16.76 8.37 1.69
CA SER A 30 -17.43 7.08 1.82
C SER A 30 -18.83 7.15 1.21
N GLU A 31 -19.24 6.10 0.49
CA GLU A 31 -20.57 6.03 -0.12
C GLU A 31 -21.68 6.11 0.92
N SER A 32 -21.41 5.67 2.15
CA SER A 32 -22.33 5.76 3.30
C SER A 32 -22.45 7.19 3.84
N GLY A 33 -21.57 8.12 3.46
CA GLY A 33 -21.46 9.46 4.02
C GLY A 33 -20.96 9.49 5.47
N ARG A 34 -20.68 8.33 6.10
CA ARG A 34 -20.23 8.27 7.50
C ARG A 34 -18.80 8.74 7.66
N THR A 35 -18.55 9.41 8.78
CA THR A 35 -17.24 9.89 9.21
C THR A 35 -17.01 9.55 10.68
N TYR A 36 -15.76 9.62 11.09
CA TYR A 36 -15.33 9.59 12.48
C TYR A 36 -14.27 10.68 12.70
N VAL A 37 -13.93 10.96 13.96
CA VAL A 37 -13.01 12.05 14.29
C VAL A 37 -11.69 11.46 14.77
N VAL A 38 -10.59 11.94 14.20
CA VAL A 38 -9.22 11.64 14.63
C VAL A 38 -8.49 12.96 14.83
N ASN A 39 -7.93 13.19 16.01
CA ASN A 39 -7.22 14.42 16.37
C ASN A 39 -8.01 15.72 16.05
N GLY A 40 -9.34 15.64 16.15
CA GLY A 40 -10.24 16.77 15.85
C GLY A 40 -10.57 16.98 14.38
N ASP A 41 -10.03 16.17 13.47
CA ASP A 41 -10.35 16.20 12.03
C ASP A 41 -11.36 15.14 11.62
N ASN A 42 -12.18 15.45 10.62
CA ASN A 42 -13.12 14.49 10.05
C ASN A 42 -12.40 13.52 9.11
N VAL A 43 -12.62 12.24 9.31
CA VAL A 43 -12.08 11.15 8.51
C VAL A 43 -13.24 10.33 7.94
N ALA A 44 -13.18 9.93 6.68
CA ALA A 44 -14.16 9.06 6.08
C ALA A 44 -14.14 7.67 6.75
N LEU A 45 -15.31 7.12 7.04
CA LEU A 45 -15.46 5.76 7.54
C LEU A 45 -15.80 4.84 6.37
N ALA A 46 -14.84 4.08 5.89
CA ALA A 46 -15.03 3.17 4.78
C ALA A 46 -16.09 2.11 5.09
N SER A 47 -16.93 1.83 4.11
CA SER A 47 -17.92 0.78 4.13
C SER A 47 -17.45 -0.45 3.33
N ARG A 48 -18.20 -1.55 3.43
CA ARG A 48 -17.99 -2.72 2.57
C ARG A 48 -18.08 -2.40 1.08
N LYS A 49 -18.92 -1.43 0.70
CA LYS A 49 -19.07 -1.01 -0.68
C LYS A 49 -17.85 -0.22 -1.17
N ASP A 50 -17.29 0.65 -0.33
CA ASP A 50 -16.02 1.33 -0.63
C ASP A 50 -14.88 0.31 -0.81
N ALA A 51 -14.84 -0.73 0.02
CA ALA A 51 -13.85 -1.81 -0.11
C ALA A 51 -14.02 -2.57 -1.43
N ARG A 52 -15.25 -2.86 -1.86
CA ARG A 52 -15.54 -3.45 -3.18
C ARG A 52 -15.05 -2.52 -4.30
N ASP A 53 -15.36 -1.24 -4.24
CA ASP A 53 -15.00 -0.28 -5.28
C ASP A 53 -13.46 -0.11 -5.36
N ALA A 54 -12.76 -0.18 -4.23
CA ALA A 54 -11.29 -0.21 -4.18
C ALA A 54 -10.71 -1.48 -4.83
N VAL A 55 -11.30 -2.66 -4.59
CA VAL A 55 -10.87 -3.91 -5.25
C VAL A 55 -11.13 -3.86 -6.75
N VAL A 56 -12.28 -3.32 -7.18
CA VAL A 56 -12.59 -3.14 -8.61
C VAL A 56 -11.56 -2.22 -9.27
N ALA A 57 -11.24 -1.09 -8.65
CA ALA A 57 -10.21 -0.17 -9.14
C ALA A 57 -8.82 -0.82 -9.20
N ALA A 58 -8.44 -1.55 -8.16
CA ALA A 58 -7.17 -2.28 -8.11
C ALA A 58 -7.08 -3.35 -9.22
N ARG A 59 -8.14 -4.15 -9.39
CA ARG A 59 -8.20 -5.18 -10.42
C ARG A 59 -8.14 -4.59 -11.84
N ALA A 60 -8.81 -3.49 -12.09
CA ALA A 60 -8.77 -2.80 -13.38
C ALA A 60 -7.38 -2.23 -13.72
N ALA A 61 -6.66 -1.72 -12.73
CA ALA A 61 -5.32 -1.16 -12.91
C ALA A 61 -4.22 -2.22 -13.06
N GLN A 62 -4.41 -3.41 -12.46
CA GLN A 62 -3.38 -4.43 -12.30
C GLN A 62 -2.72 -4.87 -13.62
N PRO A 63 -3.43 -5.20 -14.71
CA PRO A 63 -2.79 -5.68 -15.94
C PRO A 63 -1.87 -4.64 -16.57
N LYS A 64 -2.28 -3.38 -16.56
CA LYS A 64 -1.47 -2.28 -17.10
C LYS A 64 -0.24 -2.01 -16.23
N TRP A 65 -0.39 -2.07 -14.90
CA TRP A 65 0.73 -1.86 -13.98
C TRP A 65 1.73 -3.03 -14.04
N ALA A 66 1.26 -4.26 -14.06
CA ALA A 66 2.10 -5.45 -14.23
C ALA A 66 2.85 -5.46 -15.56
N GLY A 67 2.19 -5.03 -16.65
CA GLY A 67 2.75 -4.94 -17.99
C GLY A 67 3.68 -3.74 -18.21
N ALA A 68 3.76 -2.78 -17.28
CA ALA A 68 4.72 -1.69 -17.37
C ALA A 68 6.16 -2.23 -17.27
N THR A 69 7.08 -1.61 -18.01
CA THR A 69 8.50 -2.02 -17.90
C THR A 69 9.00 -1.82 -16.48
N ALA A 70 9.92 -2.68 -16.05
CA ALA A 70 10.55 -2.59 -14.74
C ALA A 70 11.17 -1.20 -14.51
N TYR A 71 11.87 -0.67 -15.53
CA TYR A 71 12.45 0.66 -15.50
C TYR A 71 11.40 1.76 -15.25
N ASN A 72 10.28 1.72 -15.96
CA ASN A 72 9.20 2.70 -15.77
C ASN A 72 8.59 2.62 -14.36
N ARG A 73 8.34 1.41 -13.84
CA ARG A 73 7.90 1.24 -12.44
C ARG A 73 8.92 1.84 -11.47
N GLY A 74 10.22 1.58 -11.67
CA GLY A 74 11.27 2.15 -10.83
C GLY A 74 11.26 3.68 -10.82
N GLN A 75 11.05 4.32 -11.97
CA GLN A 75 10.94 5.78 -12.06
C GLN A 75 9.75 6.34 -11.29
N VAL A 76 8.57 5.68 -11.39
CA VAL A 76 7.38 6.08 -10.63
C VAL A 76 7.64 5.95 -9.12
N LEU A 77 8.27 4.85 -8.67
CA LEU A 77 8.61 4.68 -7.26
C LEU A 77 9.61 5.72 -6.75
N TYR A 78 10.61 6.04 -7.57
CA TYR A 78 11.55 7.12 -7.23
C TYR A 78 10.85 8.48 -7.14
N ARG A 79 9.88 8.75 -8.03
CA ARG A 79 9.06 9.96 -7.97
C ARG A 79 8.24 10.05 -6.67
N ILE A 80 7.79 8.92 -6.12
CA ILE A 80 7.12 8.92 -4.81
C ILE A 80 8.09 9.42 -3.72
N ALA A 81 9.35 8.97 -3.74
CA ALA A 81 10.36 9.41 -2.79
C ALA A 81 10.59 10.94 -2.87
N GLU A 82 10.73 11.48 -4.09
CA GLU A 82 10.84 12.93 -4.32
C GLU A 82 9.65 13.71 -3.74
N MET A 83 8.44 13.19 -3.93
CA MET A 83 7.22 13.87 -3.48
C MET A 83 7.00 13.74 -1.97
N ILE A 84 7.49 12.68 -1.31
CA ILE A 84 7.53 12.60 0.16
C ILE A 84 8.51 13.65 0.69
N GLU A 85 9.70 13.75 0.10
CA GLU A 85 10.70 14.75 0.48
C GLU A 85 10.15 16.17 0.36
N ALA A 86 9.47 16.49 -0.75
CA ALA A 86 8.85 17.79 -0.97
C ALA A 86 7.75 18.12 0.06
N ARG A 87 7.06 17.09 0.60
CA ARG A 87 5.98 17.23 1.60
C ARG A 87 6.41 16.88 3.03
N ARG A 88 7.68 16.81 3.30
CA ARG A 88 8.26 16.53 4.63
C ARG A 88 7.61 17.33 5.76
N ALA A 89 7.35 18.61 5.53
CA ALA A 89 6.74 19.48 6.52
C ALA A 89 5.30 19.05 6.89
N GLU A 90 4.55 18.50 5.94
CA GLU A 90 3.18 18.01 6.17
C GLU A 90 3.20 16.76 7.08
N PHE A 91 4.10 15.80 6.84
CA PHE A 91 4.26 14.64 7.71
C PHE A 91 4.73 15.02 9.11
N LYS A 92 5.67 15.96 9.22
CA LYS A 92 6.11 16.47 10.53
C LYS A 92 4.97 17.17 11.29
N ALA A 93 4.08 17.87 10.61
CA ALA A 93 2.91 18.49 11.24
C ALA A 93 1.91 17.46 11.79
N LEU A 94 1.90 16.24 11.25
CA LEU A 94 1.14 15.10 11.77
C LEU A 94 1.86 14.36 12.92
N GLY A 95 3.03 14.82 13.34
CA GLY A 95 3.80 14.22 14.42
C GLY A 95 4.79 13.14 13.97
N VAL A 96 4.95 12.90 12.65
CA VAL A 96 5.95 11.94 12.16
C VAL A 96 7.36 12.48 12.40
N PRO A 97 8.25 11.74 13.08
CA PRO A 97 9.63 12.15 13.30
C PRO A 97 10.38 12.37 11.97
N GLY A 98 11.26 13.38 11.90
CA GLY A 98 12.03 13.65 10.69
C GLY A 98 12.85 12.46 10.20
N ALA A 99 13.47 11.72 11.13
CA ALA A 99 14.22 10.50 10.81
C ALA A 99 13.34 9.39 10.22
N GLU A 100 12.05 9.31 10.60
CA GLU A 100 11.11 8.35 10.02
C GLU A 100 10.73 8.76 8.59
N VAL A 101 10.58 10.07 8.33
CA VAL A 101 10.36 10.56 6.95
C VAL A 101 11.57 10.23 6.07
N ASP A 102 12.80 10.44 6.58
CA ASP A 102 14.03 10.07 5.88
C ASP A 102 14.04 8.57 5.53
N ALA A 103 13.76 7.73 6.52
CA ALA A 103 13.73 6.28 6.32
C ALA A 103 12.63 5.84 5.33
N ALA A 104 11.49 6.52 5.29
CA ALA A 104 10.43 6.25 4.33
C ALA A 104 10.84 6.64 2.89
N VAL A 105 11.53 7.77 2.72
CA VAL A 105 12.12 8.19 1.43
C VAL A 105 13.15 7.16 0.97
N ASP A 106 14.10 6.80 1.83
CA ASP A 106 15.13 5.80 1.53
C ASP A 106 14.52 4.45 1.17
N ARG A 107 13.43 4.07 1.83
CA ARG A 107 12.70 2.83 1.56
C ARG A 107 12.10 2.80 0.15
N TRP A 108 11.50 3.89 -0.31
CA TRP A 108 11.00 4.00 -1.68
C TRP A 108 12.13 3.97 -2.70
N VAL A 109 13.25 4.66 -2.44
CA VAL A 109 14.44 4.65 -3.29
C VAL A 109 15.02 3.23 -3.38
N TRP A 110 15.09 2.52 -2.24
CA TRP A 110 15.57 1.13 -2.20
C TRP A 110 14.71 0.21 -3.08
N TYR A 111 13.38 0.27 -2.97
CA TYR A 111 12.49 -0.53 -3.81
C TYR A 111 12.52 -0.08 -5.28
N ALA A 112 12.64 1.20 -5.58
CA ALA A 112 12.85 1.68 -6.94
C ALA A 112 14.09 1.04 -7.58
N GLY A 113 15.19 0.94 -6.82
CA GLY A 113 16.43 0.27 -7.24
C GLY A 113 16.28 -1.23 -7.49
N TRP A 114 15.25 -1.89 -6.91
CA TRP A 114 15.00 -3.32 -7.13
C TRP A 114 14.08 -3.62 -8.32
N SER A 115 13.43 -2.63 -8.89
CA SER A 115 12.43 -2.81 -9.93
C SER A 115 12.92 -3.65 -11.12
N ASP A 116 14.15 -3.43 -11.59
CA ASP A 116 14.77 -4.11 -12.71
C ASP A 116 15.64 -5.32 -12.31
N LYS A 117 15.85 -5.54 -11.01
CA LYS A 117 16.71 -6.61 -10.49
C LYS A 117 15.95 -7.84 -9.99
N ILE A 118 14.74 -7.64 -9.47
CA ILE A 118 13.98 -8.74 -8.87
C ILE A 118 13.72 -9.89 -9.85
N ALA A 119 13.49 -9.61 -11.13
CA ALA A 119 13.29 -10.63 -12.15
C ALA A 119 14.55 -11.47 -12.39
N GLN A 120 15.75 -10.87 -12.22
CA GLN A 120 17.03 -11.58 -12.36
C GLN A 120 17.31 -12.49 -11.16
N VAL A 121 16.89 -12.06 -9.98
CA VAL A 121 17.18 -12.76 -8.72
C VAL A 121 16.15 -13.87 -8.45
N ALA A 122 14.88 -13.61 -8.74
CA ALA A 122 13.78 -14.55 -8.49
C ALA A 122 13.46 -15.45 -9.72
N GLY A 123 14.05 -15.17 -10.87
CA GLY A 123 13.89 -15.95 -12.10
C GLY A 123 15.21 -16.50 -12.61
N GLY A 124 15.16 -17.19 -13.75
CA GLY A 124 16.37 -17.70 -14.40
C GLY A 124 16.12 -18.88 -15.33
N ALA A 125 17.21 -19.35 -15.94
CA ALA A 125 17.22 -20.55 -16.74
C ALA A 125 17.50 -21.78 -15.85
N ASN A 126 16.64 -22.77 -15.90
CA ASN A 126 16.80 -24.00 -15.13
C ASN A 126 17.53 -25.07 -15.95
N PRO A 127 18.50 -25.80 -15.38
CA PRO A 127 19.13 -26.93 -16.03
C PRO A 127 18.12 -28.08 -16.15
N VAL A 128 17.95 -28.59 -17.37
CA VAL A 128 17.04 -29.69 -17.65
C VAL A 128 17.68 -30.69 -18.59
N ALA A 129 17.31 -31.99 -18.47
CA ALA A 129 17.68 -33.00 -19.40
C ALA A 129 16.85 -32.88 -20.70
N GLY A 130 17.52 -32.92 -21.86
CA GLY A 130 16.88 -32.85 -23.15
C GLY A 130 16.96 -31.48 -23.87
N PRO A 131 16.42 -31.42 -25.10
CA PRO A 131 16.57 -30.28 -25.98
C PRO A 131 15.54 -29.15 -25.64
N PHE A 132 15.57 -28.62 -24.42
CA PHE A 132 14.65 -27.60 -23.99
C PHE A 132 15.37 -26.40 -23.35
N PHE A 133 14.83 -25.22 -23.57
CA PHE A 133 15.02 -24.09 -22.67
C PHE A 133 13.92 -24.12 -21.61
N ASN A 134 14.31 -24.17 -20.35
CA ASN A 134 13.39 -24.05 -19.23
C ASN A 134 13.66 -22.73 -18.54
N ILE A 135 12.70 -21.82 -18.59
CA ILE A 135 12.87 -20.45 -18.10
C ILE A 135 11.79 -20.16 -17.07
N SER A 136 12.21 -19.76 -15.88
CA SER A 136 11.34 -19.28 -14.81
C SER A 136 11.36 -17.76 -14.74
N ALA A 137 10.20 -17.14 -14.63
CA ALA A 137 10.04 -15.69 -14.45
C ALA A 137 9.05 -15.41 -13.31
N PRO A 138 9.36 -14.43 -12.43
CA PRO A 138 8.40 -13.98 -11.43
C PRO A 138 7.31 -13.13 -12.08
N GLU A 139 6.06 -13.40 -11.71
CA GLU A 139 4.88 -12.63 -12.09
C GLU A 139 4.16 -12.14 -10.82
N PRO A 140 3.52 -10.94 -10.83
CA PRO A 140 2.77 -10.48 -9.68
C PRO A 140 1.55 -11.37 -9.41
N THR A 141 1.27 -11.62 -8.14
CA THR A 141 0.10 -12.39 -7.69
C THR A 141 -1.22 -11.72 -8.08
N GLY A 142 -1.27 -10.37 -8.11
CA GLY A 142 -2.44 -9.61 -8.52
C GLY A 142 -2.81 -8.47 -7.57
N VAL A 143 -3.99 -8.55 -6.95
CA VAL A 143 -4.47 -7.57 -5.96
C VAL A 143 -4.09 -8.04 -4.55
N VAL A 144 -3.43 -7.19 -3.79
CA VAL A 144 -3.02 -7.45 -2.41
C VAL A 144 -3.79 -6.52 -1.46
N ALA A 145 -4.50 -7.08 -0.50
CA ALA A 145 -5.06 -6.31 0.60
C ALA A 145 -4.03 -6.22 1.74
N VAL A 146 -3.85 -5.03 2.28
CA VAL A 146 -2.82 -4.73 3.27
C VAL A 146 -3.48 -4.11 4.50
N VAL A 147 -3.32 -4.72 5.66
CA VAL A 147 -3.57 -4.05 6.94
C VAL A 147 -2.26 -3.37 7.34
N ALA A 148 -2.21 -2.06 7.18
CA ALA A 148 -0.97 -1.31 7.33
C ALA A 148 -0.67 -0.99 8.81
N PRO A 149 0.61 -1.04 9.22
CA PRO A 149 1.04 -0.46 10.50
C PRO A 149 0.75 1.05 10.59
N PRO A 150 0.66 1.62 11.81
CA PRO A 150 0.26 3.02 12.00
C PRO A 150 1.35 4.04 11.66
N THR A 151 2.61 3.62 11.48
CA THR A 151 3.73 4.52 11.19
C THR A 151 3.92 4.74 9.68
N LEU A 152 4.52 5.85 9.28
CA LEU A 152 4.80 6.14 7.87
C LEU A 152 5.75 5.09 7.27
N LEU A 153 6.85 4.79 7.97
CA LEU A 153 7.82 3.79 7.52
C LEU A 153 7.20 2.39 7.45
N GLY A 154 6.36 2.02 8.42
CA GLY A 154 5.63 0.75 8.42
C GLY A 154 4.68 0.64 7.22
N LEU A 155 3.88 1.69 6.97
CA LEU A 155 2.97 1.76 5.83
C LEU A 155 3.73 1.63 4.49
N VAL A 156 4.82 2.36 4.32
CA VAL A 156 5.67 2.30 3.11
C VAL A 156 6.27 0.89 2.96
N SER A 157 6.73 0.29 4.06
CA SER A 157 7.41 -1.02 4.05
C SER A 157 6.50 -2.19 3.66
N VAL A 158 5.18 -2.05 3.79
CA VAL A 158 4.22 -3.08 3.35
C VAL A 158 3.59 -2.77 1.97
N VAL A 159 3.57 -1.50 1.55
CA VAL A 159 3.00 -1.10 0.25
C VAL A 159 4.03 -1.20 -0.88
N ALA A 160 5.22 -0.64 -0.69
CA ALA A 160 6.23 -0.52 -1.74
C ALA A 160 6.68 -1.87 -2.34
N PRO A 161 6.90 -2.96 -1.55
CA PRO A 161 7.32 -4.25 -2.10
C PRO A 161 6.27 -4.90 -3.00
N ALA A 162 4.99 -4.75 -2.70
CA ALA A 162 3.92 -5.23 -3.56
C ALA A 162 3.82 -4.42 -4.86
N VAL A 163 3.96 -3.09 -4.75
CA VAL A 163 3.83 -2.18 -5.91
C VAL A 163 5.01 -2.35 -6.88
N VAL A 164 6.26 -2.45 -6.38
CA VAL A 164 7.45 -2.60 -7.25
C VAL A 164 7.39 -3.86 -8.10
N THR A 165 6.79 -4.93 -7.57
CA THR A 165 6.68 -6.22 -8.27
C THR A 165 5.51 -6.31 -9.24
N GLY A 166 4.73 -5.22 -9.40
CA GLY A 166 3.63 -5.16 -10.36
C GLY A 166 2.25 -5.54 -9.80
N ASN A 167 2.15 -5.78 -8.49
CA ASN A 167 0.86 -5.92 -7.82
C ASN A 167 0.17 -4.57 -7.64
N THR A 168 -1.13 -4.59 -7.44
CA THR A 168 -1.92 -3.46 -6.97
C THR A 168 -2.38 -3.69 -5.55
N VAL A 169 -2.61 -2.62 -4.78
CA VAL A 169 -2.88 -2.76 -3.36
C VAL A 169 -4.16 -2.04 -2.93
N VAL A 170 -4.85 -2.66 -1.95
CA VAL A 170 -5.94 -2.05 -1.18
C VAL A 170 -5.51 -1.99 0.28
N VAL A 171 -5.22 -0.80 0.75
CA VAL A 171 -4.67 -0.54 2.08
C VAL A 171 -5.80 -0.24 3.05
N LEU A 172 -5.83 -0.94 4.17
CA LEU A 172 -6.61 -0.59 5.36
C LEU A 172 -5.68 0.17 6.31
N ALA A 173 -5.89 1.47 6.43
CA ALA A 173 -5.01 2.38 7.16
C ALA A 173 -5.28 2.36 8.67
N ALA A 174 -4.27 2.05 9.47
CA ALA A 174 -4.34 2.19 10.93
C ALA A 174 -4.26 3.66 11.35
N ASP A 175 -3.36 4.46 10.76
CA ASP A 175 -3.35 5.91 10.88
C ASP A 175 -3.89 6.56 9.60
N PRO A 176 -5.13 7.11 9.64
CA PRO A 176 -5.76 7.67 8.45
C PRO A 176 -5.12 9.00 7.99
N GLN A 177 -4.56 9.80 8.90
CA GLN A 177 -3.99 11.09 8.56
C GLN A 177 -2.67 10.91 7.81
N ILE A 178 -1.80 10.03 8.27
CA ILE A 178 -0.55 9.67 7.61
C ILE A 178 -0.85 9.00 6.26
N ALA A 179 -1.77 8.04 6.22
CA ALA A 179 -2.07 7.28 5.01
C ALA A 179 -2.71 8.12 3.90
N ILE A 180 -3.61 9.05 4.23
CA ILE A 180 -4.20 9.94 3.22
C ILE A 180 -3.21 11.02 2.78
N THR A 181 -2.31 11.49 3.65
CA THR A 181 -1.22 12.37 3.23
C THR A 181 -0.25 11.65 2.28
N LEU A 182 0.06 10.37 2.53
CA LEU A 182 0.80 9.55 1.56
C LEU A 182 -0.01 9.35 0.26
N ALA A 183 -1.32 9.18 0.32
CA ALA A 183 -2.17 9.09 -0.88
C ALA A 183 -2.12 10.36 -1.73
N GLU A 184 -2.01 11.54 -1.12
CA GLU A 184 -1.82 12.83 -1.83
C GLU A 184 -0.43 12.91 -2.49
N VAL A 185 0.59 12.32 -1.87
CA VAL A 185 1.90 12.09 -2.51
C VAL A 185 1.73 11.20 -3.74
N LEU A 186 1.09 10.04 -3.60
CA LEU A 186 0.89 9.09 -4.69
C LEU A 186 0.12 9.70 -5.86
N ALA A 187 -0.93 10.48 -5.58
CA ALA A 187 -1.74 11.18 -6.59
C ALA A 187 -0.94 12.22 -7.41
N THR A 188 0.23 12.64 -6.92
CA THR A 188 1.11 13.62 -7.57
C THR A 188 2.47 13.02 -7.99
N SER A 189 2.58 11.68 -7.98
CA SER A 189 3.84 10.95 -8.27
C SER A 189 3.73 10.07 -9.52
N ASP A 190 2.84 10.38 -10.46
CA ASP A 190 2.60 9.61 -11.68
C ASP A 190 2.15 8.15 -11.43
N VAL A 191 1.73 7.82 -10.22
CA VAL A 191 1.16 6.50 -9.89
C VAL A 191 -0.19 6.36 -10.59
N PRO A 192 -0.38 5.35 -11.45
CA PRO A 192 -1.66 5.18 -12.13
C PRO A 192 -2.81 4.95 -11.14
N GLY A 193 -3.96 5.58 -11.38
CA GLY A 193 -5.13 5.40 -10.54
C GLY A 193 -5.51 3.93 -10.39
N GLY A 194 -5.74 3.49 -9.14
CA GLY A 194 -6.06 2.10 -8.80
C GLY A 194 -4.86 1.23 -8.44
N VAL A 195 -3.61 1.63 -8.74
CA VAL A 195 -2.42 0.87 -8.31
C VAL A 195 -2.33 0.82 -6.79
N VAL A 196 -2.59 1.93 -6.13
CA VAL A 196 -2.74 2.01 -4.68
C VAL A 196 -4.10 2.59 -4.36
N ASN A 197 -4.83 1.94 -3.44
CA ASN A 197 -6.11 2.43 -2.94
C ASN A 197 -6.03 2.43 -1.41
N VAL A 198 -6.53 3.48 -0.76
CA VAL A 198 -6.44 3.63 0.70
C VAL A 198 -7.84 3.81 1.29
N LEU A 199 -8.17 2.93 2.20
CA LEU A 199 -9.41 2.93 2.97
C LEU A 199 -9.10 3.30 4.42
N THR A 200 -9.87 4.21 4.97
CA THR A 200 -9.81 4.65 6.36
C THR A 200 -10.99 4.10 7.15
N GLY A 201 -10.81 3.89 8.44
CA GLY A 201 -11.83 3.33 9.31
C GLY A 201 -11.30 2.18 10.16
N ARG A 202 -12.20 1.39 10.71
CA ARG A 202 -11.85 0.23 11.52
C ARG A 202 -11.54 -0.97 10.64
N TYR A 203 -10.27 -1.32 10.51
CA TYR A 203 -9.88 -2.45 9.66
C TYR A 203 -10.54 -3.78 10.07
N ALA A 204 -10.84 -3.98 11.36
CA ALA A 204 -11.56 -5.17 11.83
C ALA A 204 -12.95 -5.35 11.19
N GLU A 205 -13.59 -4.27 10.73
CA GLU A 205 -14.90 -4.33 10.05
C GLU A 205 -14.78 -4.66 8.55
N THR A 206 -13.68 -4.27 7.91
CA THR A 206 -13.49 -4.39 6.46
C THR A 206 -12.54 -5.50 6.04
N ALA A 207 -11.54 -5.84 6.87
CA ALA A 207 -10.55 -6.86 6.56
C ALA A 207 -11.14 -8.27 6.34
N PRO A 208 -12.14 -8.76 7.13
CA PRO A 208 -12.74 -10.06 6.88
C PRO A 208 -13.38 -10.17 5.50
N TRP A 209 -13.99 -9.07 5.03
CA TRP A 209 -14.59 -9.04 3.71
C TRP A 209 -13.54 -9.06 2.59
N LEU A 210 -12.43 -8.34 2.73
CA LEU A 210 -11.31 -8.41 1.78
C LEU A 210 -10.63 -9.78 1.81
N ALA A 211 -10.49 -10.37 2.99
CA ALA A 211 -9.91 -11.71 3.15
C ALA A 211 -10.72 -12.80 2.42
N ALA A 212 -12.04 -12.66 2.37
CA ALA A 212 -12.92 -13.61 1.66
C ALA A 212 -13.15 -13.24 0.18
N HIS A 213 -12.71 -12.04 -0.28
CA HIS A 213 -13.03 -11.55 -1.63
C HIS A 213 -12.26 -12.31 -2.72
N ALA A 214 -12.96 -12.84 -3.73
CA ALA A 214 -12.36 -13.66 -4.78
C ALA A 214 -11.29 -12.93 -5.62
N ASP A 215 -11.47 -11.60 -5.86
CA ASP A 215 -10.52 -10.80 -6.63
C ASP A 215 -9.33 -10.25 -5.83
N VAL A 216 -9.23 -10.58 -4.55
CA VAL A 216 -8.03 -10.34 -3.73
C VAL A 216 -7.18 -11.61 -3.78
N ASN A 217 -5.91 -11.50 -4.16
CA ASN A 217 -4.99 -12.62 -4.35
C ASN A 217 -4.00 -12.80 -3.20
N GLY A 218 -3.76 -11.74 -2.43
CA GLY A 218 -2.86 -11.78 -1.30
C GLY A 218 -3.34 -10.92 -0.13
N LEU A 219 -2.88 -11.26 1.06
CA LEU A 219 -3.12 -10.52 2.30
C LEU A 219 -1.79 -10.23 2.99
N ASP A 220 -1.56 -8.98 3.33
CA ASP A 220 -0.52 -8.58 4.28
C ASP A 220 -1.19 -8.17 5.59
N LEU A 221 -0.96 -8.94 6.64
CA LEU A 221 -1.54 -8.75 7.96
C LEU A 221 -0.56 -8.09 8.95
N THR A 222 0.52 -7.48 8.45
CA THR A 222 1.59 -6.92 9.28
C THR A 222 1.09 -5.91 10.31
N GLY A 223 0.04 -5.15 10.01
CA GLY A 223 -0.57 -4.19 10.94
C GLY A 223 -1.71 -4.75 11.80
N VAL A 224 -1.97 -6.06 11.76
CA VAL A 224 -3.00 -6.68 12.62
C VAL A 224 -2.40 -6.95 14.00
N GLU A 225 -2.92 -6.27 15.01
CA GLU A 225 -2.47 -6.41 16.41
C GLU A 225 -3.17 -7.56 17.14
N ASP A 226 -4.43 -7.84 16.79
CA ASP A 226 -5.23 -8.90 17.39
C ASP A 226 -4.91 -10.25 16.74
N PRO A 227 -4.28 -11.20 17.47
CA PRO A 227 -3.93 -12.51 16.93
C PRO A 227 -5.14 -13.37 16.57
N ASP A 228 -6.27 -13.23 17.25
CA ASP A 228 -7.47 -13.98 16.94
C ASP A 228 -8.08 -13.50 15.61
N LEU A 229 -8.15 -12.20 15.42
CA LEU A 229 -8.54 -11.62 14.12
C LEU A 229 -7.60 -12.08 13.00
N ALA A 230 -6.28 -12.12 13.23
CA ALA A 230 -5.33 -12.59 12.23
C ALA A 230 -5.61 -14.03 11.80
N VAL A 231 -5.92 -14.91 12.76
CA VAL A 231 -6.32 -16.32 12.49
C VAL A 231 -7.62 -16.39 11.69
N GLU A 232 -8.60 -15.56 12.03
CA GLU A 232 -9.87 -15.50 11.27
C GLU A 232 -9.64 -15.05 9.82
N LEU A 233 -8.81 -14.04 9.61
CA LEU A 233 -8.47 -13.56 8.27
C LEU A 233 -7.72 -14.61 7.44
N GLU A 234 -6.81 -15.37 8.04
CA GLU A 234 -6.14 -16.50 7.38
C GLU A 234 -7.11 -17.61 6.98
N LYS A 235 -8.03 -17.97 7.86
CA LYS A 235 -9.09 -18.96 7.55
C LYS A 235 -9.95 -18.48 6.38
N ALA A 236 -10.36 -17.21 6.38
CA ALA A 236 -11.15 -16.65 5.30
C ALA A 236 -10.37 -16.63 3.96
N ALA A 237 -9.06 -16.33 4.01
CA ALA A 237 -8.17 -16.33 2.85
C ALA A 237 -7.99 -17.72 2.22
N ALA A 238 -8.02 -18.77 3.02
CA ALA A 238 -7.84 -20.15 2.56
C ALA A 238 -8.91 -20.57 1.54
N GLY A 239 -10.12 -20.03 1.62
CA GLY A 239 -11.22 -20.35 0.70
C GLY A 239 -10.93 -20.04 -0.77
N THR A 240 -9.97 -19.17 -1.06
CA THR A 240 -9.52 -18.82 -2.42
C THR A 240 -8.00 -18.90 -2.58
N LEU A 241 -7.33 -19.66 -1.71
CA LEU A 241 -5.88 -19.95 -1.74
C LEU A 241 -5.00 -18.69 -1.82
N LYS A 242 -5.36 -17.65 -1.08
CA LYS A 242 -4.57 -16.41 -1.04
C LYS A 242 -3.21 -16.63 -0.37
N ARG A 243 -2.22 -15.89 -0.82
CA ARG A 243 -0.95 -15.74 -0.09
C ARG A 243 -1.18 -14.84 1.11
N VAL A 244 -0.71 -15.26 2.27
CA VAL A 244 -0.85 -14.49 3.52
C VAL A 244 0.51 -14.26 4.15
N VAL A 245 0.80 -12.99 4.46
CA VAL A 245 1.98 -12.56 5.20
C VAL A 245 1.55 -12.15 6.59
N ARG A 246 2.16 -12.76 7.61
CA ARG A 246 2.05 -12.36 9.03
C ARG A 246 3.39 -11.84 9.52
N PRO A 247 3.39 -10.87 10.45
CA PRO A 247 4.60 -10.47 11.12
C PRO A 247 5.13 -11.61 11.99
N PRO A 248 6.44 -11.70 12.21
CA PRO A 248 6.99 -12.63 13.20
C PRO A 248 6.49 -12.27 14.60
N ALA A 249 6.40 -13.24 15.46
CA ALA A 249 6.14 -13.00 16.89
C ALA A 249 7.21 -12.04 17.44
N GLY A 250 6.81 -10.90 17.97
CA GLY A 250 7.73 -9.84 18.43
C GLY A 250 7.78 -8.61 17.52
N GLY A 251 6.99 -8.59 16.45
CA GLY A 251 6.87 -7.44 15.54
C GLY A 251 7.95 -7.37 14.47
N VAL A 252 7.96 -6.26 13.74
CA VAL A 252 8.89 -5.98 12.63
C VAL A 252 9.69 -4.72 12.93
N ASP A 253 11.01 -4.82 12.87
CA ASP A 253 11.88 -3.64 12.83
C ASP A 253 11.94 -3.11 11.39
N PHE A 254 11.16 -2.08 11.11
CA PHE A 254 11.13 -1.45 9.79
C PHE A 254 12.37 -0.62 9.47
N THR A 255 13.28 -0.38 10.43
CA THR A 255 14.54 0.33 10.17
C THR A 255 15.62 -0.60 9.61
N ALA A 256 15.47 -1.90 9.82
CA ALA A 256 16.38 -2.91 9.29
C ALA A 256 16.28 -3.04 7.76
N ASP A 257 17.31 -3.65 7.14
CA ASP A 257 17.27 -4.03 5.73
C ASP A 257 16.07 -4.98 5.50
N PRO A 258 15.14 -4.64 4.59
CA PRO A 258 13.96 -5.47 4.34
C PRO A 258 14.28 -6.82 3.69
N GLY A 259 15.44 -6.96 3.04
CA GLY A 259 15.77 -8.13 2.24
C GLY A 259 14.80 -8.36 1.09
N LEU A 260 14.80 -9.55 0.51
CA LEU A 260 13.99 -9.87 -0.67
C LEU A 260 12.58 -10.41 -0.31
N ARG A 261 12.41 -10.90 0.91
CA ARG A 261 11.18 -11.60 1.32
C ARG A 261 9.90 -10.78 1.11
N PRO A 262 9.84 -9.48 1.44
CA PRO A 262 8.62 -8.70 1.20
C PRO A 262 8.23 -8.61 -0.28
N MET A 263 9.20 -8.54 -1.19
CA MET A 263 8.93 -8.51 -2.63
C MET A 263 8.49 -9.88 -3.16
N THR A 264 9.14 -10.97 -2.70
CA THR A 264 8.83 -12.33 -3.18
C THR A 264 7.57 -12.92 -2.58
N ALA A 265 7.05 -12.35 -1.49
CA ALA A 265 5.84 -12.82 -0.81
C ALA A 265 4.60 -12.82 -1.74
N PHE A 266 4.52 -11.85 -2.65
CA PHE A 266 3.40 -11.68 -3.58
C PHE A 266 3.85 -11.83 -5.04
N LEU A 267 4.74 -12.79 -5.29
CA LEU A 267 5.16 -13.22 -6.62
C LEU A 267 4.80 -14.69 -6.86
N GLU A 268 4.33 -14.97 -8.05
CA GLU A 268 4.21 -16.32 -8.60
C GLU A 268 5.38 -16.61 -9.52
N ILE A 269 5.86 -17.85 -9.55
CA ILE A 269 6.92 -18.24 -10.48
C ILE A 269 6.29 -19.02 -11.66
N LYS A 270 6.32 -18.39 -12.82
CA LYS A 270 5.90 -19.03 -14.06
C LYS A 270 7.08 -19.67 -14.75
N THR A 271 7.01 -20.97 -14.99
CA THR A 271 8.04 -21.73 -15.69
C THR A 271 7.55 -22.16 -17.07
N VAL A 272 8.33 -21.82 -18.10
CA VAL A 272 8.02 -22.16 -19.50
C VAL A 272 9.09 -23.07 -20.05
N TRP A 273 8.65 -24.11 -20.79
CA TRP A 273 9.50 -25.03 -21.51
C TRP A 273 9.43 -24.72 -23.00
N HIS A 274 10.56 -24.35 -23.59
CA HIS A 274 10.70 -24.13 -25.02
C HIS A 274 11.56 -25.23 -25.63
N PRO A 275 11.09 -25.97 -26.64
CA PRO A 275 11.96 -26.88 -27.35
C PRO A 275 13.05 -26.10 -28.07
N LYS A 276 14.29 -26.61 -28.00
CA LYS A 276 15.38 -26.12 -28.85
C LYS A 276 15.11 -26.63 -30.26
N GLY A 277 14.99 -25.73 -31.24
CA GLY A 277 14.95 -26.09 -32.63
C GLY A 277 16.22 -26.87 -33.05
N TYR A 278 16.08 -27.85 -33.92
CA TYR A 278 17.21 -28.51 -34.51
C TYR A 278 17.72 -27.70 -35.70
#